data_ec888b5ead0ef31096152529a0599fc0
#
_entry.id   ec888b5ead0ef31096152529a0599fc0
#
_cell.length_a   1.000
_cell.length_b   1.000
_cell.length_c   1.000
_cell.angle_alpha   90.00
_cell.angle_beta   90.00
_cell.angle_gamma   90.00
#
_symmetry.space_group_name_H-M   'P 1'
#
loop_
_entity.id
_entity.type
_entity.pdbx_description
1 polymer ?
#
loop_
_entity_poly.entity_id
_entity_poly.type
_entity_poly.pdbx_seq_one_letter_code
_entity_poly.pdbx_strand_id
1 'polypeptide(L)'
;VDRSRGLGDVYKRQDVRVPTINYPIADGKKRKGMRCLAVGTDCSIGKMYTAIALEKEMSNMGLKASFRATGQTGILITGNGVPLDAVIADFMAGSIEYLTPDNDDDHWDIIEGQGSLFHPSYSGVTMALIHGGQPDALILCHEPTREHMRGLPEFSLPSLKELENMALKMAKVVNNNARVVGVSINTSSMKKDEAMEYLSKVEKEMKLPTVDPVLTGTKRLAEELANF
;
A
#
# COMPACT_ATOMS: atom_id res chain seq x y z
N VAL A 1 -32.92 -2.71 23.16
CA VAL A 1 -33.36 -2.52 21.77
C VAL A 1 -32.39 -1.62 21.00
N ASP A 2 -31.77 -0.63 21.63
CA ASP A 2 -30.88 0.29 20.91
C ASP A 2 -29.43 -0.22 20.72
N ARG A 3 -29.01 -1.20 21.49
CA ARG A 3 -27.68 -1.82 21.32
C ARG A 3 -27.58 -2.64 20.02
N SER A 4 -28.71 -3.19 19.57
CA SER A 4 -28.74 -3.91 18.29
C SER A 4 -28.70 -2.97 17.07
N ARG A 5 -29.14 -1.71 17.22
CA ARG A 5 -29.06 -0.73 16.13
C ARG A 5 -27.63 -0.27 15.84
N GLY A 6 -26.82 -0.07 16.89
CA GLY A 6 -25.41 0.28 16.73
C GLY A 6 -24.60 -0.83 16.07
N LEU A 7 -24.80 -2.07 16.48
CA LEU A 7 -24.19 -3.24 15.85
C LEU A 7 -24.74 -3.46 14.45
N GLY A 8 -26.06 -3.31 14.24
CA GLY A 8 -26.69 -3.39 12.93
C GLY A 8 -26.15 -2.36 11.94
N ASP A 9 -25.80 -1.16 12.39
CA ASP A 9 -25.18 -0.13 11.53
C ASP A 9 -23.73 -0.48 11.17
N VAL A 10 -22.98 -1.06 12.09
CA VAL A 10 -21.63 -1.57 11.80
C VAL A 10 -21.71 -2.73 10.82
N TYR A 11 -22.60 -3.69 11.02
CA TYR A 11 -22.84 -4.79 10.11
C TYR A 11 -23.36 -4.33 8.74
N LYS A 12 -24.29 -3.38 8.70
CA LYS A 12 -24.77 -2.84 7.42
C LYS A 12 -23.66 -2.11 6.65
N ARG A 13 -22.77 -1.41 7.32
CA ARG A 13 -21.61 -0.79 6.67
C ARG A 13 -20.60 -1.83 6.20
N GLN A 14 -20.46 -2.93 6.92
CA GLN A 14 -19.65 -4.07 6.48
C GLN A 14 -20.32 -4.83 5.33
N ASP A 15 -21.65 -5.00 5.40
CA ASP A 15 -22.43 -5.66 4.34
C ASP A 15 -22.36 -4.92 3.00
N VAL A 16 -22.33 -3.59 3.02
CA VAL A 16 -22.12 -2.76 1.81
C VAL A 16 -20.72 -3.00 1.21
N ARG A 17 -19.78 -3.51 2.00
CA ARG A 17 -18.39 -3.79 1.60
C ARG A 17 -18.11 -5.27 1.37
N VAL A 18 -19.06 -6.15 1.71
CA VAL A 18 -18.91 -7.58 1.40
C VAL A 18 -18.82 -7.72 -0.10
N PRO A 19 -17.76 -8.32 -0.64
CA PRO A 19 -17.63 -8.55 -2.06
C PRO A 19 -18.81 -9.38 -2.55
N THR A 20 -19.51 -8.91 -3.56
CA THR A 20 -20.55 -9.67 -4.25
C THR A 20 -19.97 -10.77 -5.15
N ILE A 21 -18.66 -10.84 -5.24
CA ILE A 21 -17.89 -11.78 -6.05
C ILE A 21 -17.24 -12.79 -5.12
N ASN A 22 -17.36 -14.08 -5.45
CA ASN A 22 -16.60 -15.13 -4.81
C ASN A 22 -15.16 -15.12 -5.37
N TYR A 23 -14.21 -14.67 -4.56
CA TYR A 23 -12.82 -14.70 -4.96
C TYR A 23 -12.26 -16.12 -4.88
N PRO A 24 -11.33 -16.50 -5.80
CA PRO A 24 -10.64 -17.78 -5.71
C PRO A 24 -9.60 -17.77 -4.58
N ILE A 25 -9.13 -18.94 -4.21
CA ILE A 25 -7.85 -19.08 -3.48
C ILE A 25 -6.74 -18.66 -4.45
N ALA A 26 -5.73 -17.92 -3.95
CA ALA A 26 -4.57 -17.54 -4.75
C ALA A 26 -3.87 -18.78 -5.33
N ASP A 27 -3.52 -18.73 -6.60
CA ASP A 27 -2.81 -19.80 -7.28
C ASP A 27 -1.30 -19.55 -7.42
N GLY A 28 -0.85 -18.33 -7.09
CA GLY A 28 0.54 -17.90 -7.09
C GLY A 28 1.19 -17.84 -8.47
N LYS A 29 0.43 -17.98 -9.56
CA LYS A 29 0.98 -17.87 -10.91
C LYS A 29 1.47 -16.47 -11.19
N LYS A 30 2.62 -16.35 -11.84
CA LYS A 30 3.14 -15.05 -12.29
C LYS A 30 2.22 -14.48 -13.35
N ARG A 31 1.73 -13.28 -13.12
CA ARG A 31 0.91 -12.52 -14.08
C ARG A 31 1.79 -11.56 -14.87
N LYS A 32 1.36 -11.25 -16.10
CA LYS A 32 2.01 -10.25 -16.96
C LYS A 32 1.77 -8.83 -16.42
N GLY A 33 2.60 -7.90 -16.86
CA GLY A 33 2.62 -6.53 -16.36
C GLY A 33 3.39 -6.41 -15.05
N MET A 34 3.58 -5.18 -14.59
CA MET A 34 4.36 -4.81 -13.42
C MET A 34 3.44 -4.40 -12.27
N ARG A 35 3.86 -4.60 -11.04
CA ARG A 35 3.08 -4.25 -9.85
C ARG A 35 3.93 -3.51 -8.84
N CYS A 36 3.43 -2.36 -8.39
CA CYS A 36 4.01 -1.56 -7.33
C CYS A 36 3.07 -1.54 -6.12
N LEU A 37 3.56 -1.89 -4.95
CA LEU A 37 2.78 -1.92 -3.71
C LEU A 37 3.34 -0.93 -2.69
N ALA A 38 2.47 -0.07 -2.14
CA ALA A 38 2.81 0.78 -1.00
C ALA A 38 2.70 -0.03 0.31
N VAL A 39 3.82 -0.23 1.01
CA VAL A 39 3.87 -0.84 2.36
C VAL A 39 4.25 0.20 3.39
N GLY A 40 3.93 -0.01 4.66
CA GLY A 40 4.17 1.04 5.64
C GLY A 40 4.50 0.56 7.05
N THR A 41 5.11 1.47 7.81
CA THR A 41 5.45 1.24 9.22
C THR A 41 4.22 1.08 10.10
N ASP A 42 3.07 1.63 9.68
CA ASP A 42 1.80 1.54 10.41
C ASP A 42 0.59 1.71 9.47
N CYS A 43 -0.61 1.65 10.04
CA CYS A 43 -1.87 1.99 9.39
C CYS A 43 -2.04 3.51 9.25
N SER A 44 -2.80 3.96 8.25
CA SER A 44 -3.21 5.38 8.07
C SER A 44 -2.04 6.38 8.08
N ILE A 45 -0.95 6.05 7.42
CA ILE A 45 0.27 6.88 7.27
C ILE A 45 0.44 7.44 5.85
N GLY A 46 -0.59 7.32 4.98
CA GLY A 46 -0.59 7.91 3.65
C GLY A 46 -0.40 6.95 2.48
N LYS A 47 -0.40 5.62 2.68
CA LYS A 47 -0.21 4.61 1.60
C LYS A 47 -1.17 4.79 0.43
N MET A 48 -2.46 4.99 0.70
CA MET A 48 -3.48 5.24 -0.33
C MET A 48 -3.15 6.48 -1.15
N TYR A 49 -2.88 7.61 -0.47
CA TYR A 49 -2.59 8.87 -1.16
C TYR A 49 -1.32 8.76 -2.00
N THR A 50 -0.28 8.11 -1.48
CA THR A 50 0.95 7.81 -2.23
C THR A 50 0.65 7.05 -3.52
N ALA A 51 -0.15 5.99 -3.44
CA ALA A 51 -0.47 5.16 -4.60
C ALA A 51 -1.29 5.93 -5.65
N ILE A 52 -2.30 6.70 -5.23
CA ILE A 52 -3.10 7.54 -6.15
C ILE A 52 -2.24 8.64 -6.79
N ALA A 53 -1.43 9.35 -6.00
CA ALA A 53 -0.57 10.41 -6.51
C ALA A 53 0.48 9.87 -7.49
N LEU A 54 1.03 8.69 -7.21
CA LEU A 54 2.00 8.02 -8.08
C LEU A 54 1.37 7.59 -9.40
N GLU A 55 0.21 6.93 -9.37
CA GLU A 55 -0.51 6.54 -10.60
C GLU A 55 -0.80 7.76 -11.47
N LYS A 56 -1.31 8.84 -10.87
CA LYS A 56 -1.59 10.09 -11.59
C LYS A 56 -0.33 10.68 -12.21
N GLU A 57 0.79 10.70 -11.49
CA GLU A 57 2.06 11.20 -12.02
C GLU A 57 2.59 10.33 -13.17
N MET A 58 2.53 9.00 -13.02
CA MET A 58 2.91 8.08 -14.10
C MET A 58 2.06 8.29 -15.35
N SER A 59 0.75 8.46 -15.20
CA SER A 59 -0.18 8.76 -16.31
C SER A 59 0.16 10.10 -16.96
N ASN A 60 0.51 11.13 -16.19
CA ASN A 60 0.95 12.43 -16.71
C ASN A 60 2.27 12.33 -17.51
N MET A 61 3.14 11.39 -17.16
CA MET A 61 4.38 11.07 -17.89
C MET A 61 4.14 10.18 -19.13
N GLY A 62 2.90 9.78 -19.40
CA GLY A 62 2.54 8.92 -20.51
C GLY A 62 2.79 7.42 -20.28
N LEU A 63 3.04 7.01 -19.04
CA LEU A 63 3.20 5.60 -18.67
C LEU A 63 1.82 4.95 -18.48
N LYS A 64 1.72 3.68 -18.84
CA LYS A 64 0.50 2.91 -18.59
C LYS A 64 0.46 2.51 -17.11
N ALA A 65 -0.45 3.11 -16.36
CA ALA A 65 -0.61 2.82 -14.94
C ALA A 65 -2.09 2.75 -14.57
N SER A 66 -2.42 1.90 -13.58
CA SER A 66 -3.76 1.80 -13.00
C SER A 66 -3.67 1.71 -11.48
N PHE A 67 -4.39 2.58 -10.79
CA PHE A 67 -4.54 2.47 -9.35
C PHE A 67 -5.47 1.30 -9.00
N ARG A 68 -5.04 0.45 -8.06
CA ARG A 68 -5.80 -0.70 -7.57
C ARG A 68 -6.23 -0.47 -6.14
N ALA A 69 -7.49 -0.09 -5.96
CA ALA A 69 -8.07 0.22 -4.66
C ALA A 69 -8.30 -1.07 -3.84
N THR A 70 -7.86 -1.06 -2.58
CA THR A 70 -8.01 -2.18 -1.64
C THR A 70 -8.69 -1.78 -0.33
N GLY A 71 -8.96 -0.49 -0.16
CA GLY A 71 -9.66 0.10 0.98
C GLY A 71 -10.84 0.95 0.56
N GLN A 72 -11.71 1.26 1.52
CA GLN A 72 -12.99 1.94 1.29
C GLN A 72 -12.84 3.28 0.59
N THR A 73 -11.87 4.08 1.03
CA THR A 73 -11.68 5.43 0.48
C THR A 73 -11.13 5.36 -0.96
N GLY A 74 -10.21 4.44 -1.24
CA GLY A 74 -9.73 4.20 -2.60
C GLY A 74 -10.86 3.77 -3.53
N ILE A 75 -11.72 2.84 -3.09
CA ILE A 75 -12.88 2.37 -3.85
C ILE A 75 -13.88 3.52 -4.07
N LEU A 76 -14.12 4.37 -3.06
CA LEU A 76 -14.99 5.53 -3.21
C LEU A 76 -14.49 6.51 -4.28
N ILE A 77 -13.18 6.71 -4.36
CA ILE A 77 -12.54 7.62 -5.33
C ILE A 77 -12.61 7.05 -6.75
N THR A 78 -12.36 5.75 -6.91
CA THR A 78 -12.24 5.12 -8.23
C THR A 78 -13.54 4.47 -8.73
N GLY A 79 -14.50 4.24 -7.83
CA GLY A 79 -15.72 3.49 -8.14
C GLY A 79 -15.52 1.97 -8.30
N ASN A 80 -14.29 1.48 -8.13
CA ASN A 80 -13.95 0.05 -8.29
C ASN A 80 -12.81 -0.34 -7.36
N GLY A 81 -12.74 -1.62 -6.98
CA GLY A 81 -11.67 -2.17 -6.12
C GLY A 81 -12.15 -3.38 -5.32
N VAL A 82 -11.31 -3.82 -4.40
CA VAL A 82 -11.58 -4.93 -3.48
C VAL A 82 -11.51 -4.43 -2.05
N PRO A 83 -12.61 -4.43 -1.28
CA PRO A 83 -12.58 -4.07 0.14
C PRO A 83 -11.93 -5.21 0.93
N LEU A 84 -10.59 -5.23 0.97
CA LEU A 84 -9.80 -6.36 1.46
C LEU A 84 -10.08 -6.69 2.92
N ASP A 85 -10.44 -5.70 3.73
CA ASP A 85 -10.84 -5.86 5.13
C ASP A 85 -12.16 -6.63 5.33
N ALA A 86 -12.94 -6.82 4.26
CA ALA A 86 -14.18 -7.58 4.24
C ALA A 86 -14.06 -8.94 3.53
N VAL A 87 -12.88 -9.29 3.03
CA VAL A 87 -12.63 -10.59 2.39
C VAL A 87 -12.25 -11.64 3.43
N ILE A 88 -12.82 -12.83 3.33
CA ILE A 88 -12.46 -13.96 4.20
C ILE A 88 -10.99 -14.31 3.99
N ALA A 89 -10.27 -14.61 5.07
CA ALA A 89 -8.82 -14.79 5.09
C ALA A 89 -8.27 -15.69 3.98
N ASP A 90 -8.89 -16.84 3.74
CA ASP A 90 -8.46 -17.80 2.71
C ASP A 90 -8.49 -17.25 1.28
N PHE A 91 -9.29 -16.21 1.05
CA PHE A 91 -9.49 -15.62 -0.27
C PHE A 91 -8.81 -14.26 -0.43
N MET A 92 -8.20 -13.69 0.63
CA MET A 92 -7.60 -12.36 0.57
C MET A 92 -6.52 -12.26 -0.51
N ALA A 93 -5.57 -13.17 -0.55
CA ALA A 93 -4.51 -13.15 -1.57
C ALA A 93 -5.08 -13.36 -2.98
N GLY A 94 -6.02 -14.29 -3.15
CA GLY A 94 -6.70 -14.53 -4.43
C GLY A 94 -7.54 -13.35 -4.91
N SER A 95 -8.12 -12.57 -3.99
CA SER A 95 -8.84 -11.35 -4.35
C SER A 95 -7.90 -10.25 -4.90
N ILE A 96 -6.65 -10.24 -4.46
CA ILE A 96 -5.64 -9.33 -5.01
C ILE A 96 -5.13 -9.82 -6.37
N GLU A 97 -5.00 -11.14 -6.58
CA GLU A 97 -4.75 -11.69 -7.92
C GLU A 97 -5.86 -11.30 -8.89
N TYR A 98 -7.12 -11.39 -8.46
CA TYR A 98 -8.26 -10.94 -9.26
C TYR A 98 -8.22 -9.43 -9.57
N LEU A 99 -7.81 -8.61 -8.60
CA LEU A 99 -7.71 -7.15 -8.73
C LEU A 99 -6.59 -6.72 -9.69
N THR A 100 -5.53 -7.53 -9.81
CA THR A 100 -4.33 -7.27 -10.61
C THR A 100 -4.14 -8.35 -11.68
N PRO A 101 -5.04 -8.41 -12.71
CA PRO A 101 -4.98 -9.43 -13.75
C PRO A 101 -3.75 -9.26 -14.66
N ASP A 102 -3.60 -10.17 -15.62
CA ASP A 102 -2.64 -9.99 -16.72
C ASP A 102 -2.90 -8.67 -17.44
N ASN A 103 -1.82 -7.95 -17.72
CA ASN A 103 -1.81 -6.69 -18.46
C ASN A 103 -0.69 -6.71 -19.52
N ASP A 104 -0.54 -5.62 -20.29
CA ASP A 104 0.61 -5.39 -21.13
C ASP A 104 1.91 -5.43 -20.30
N ASP A 105 3.01 -5.84 -20.89
CA ASP A 105 4.29 -5.98 -20.17
C ASP A 105 4.80 -4.65 -19.60
N ASP A 106 4.44 -3.51 -20.21
CA ASP A 106 4.79 -2.15 -19.81
C ASP A 106 3.73 -1.46 -18.91
N HIS A 107 2.68 -2.19 -18.52
CA HIS A 107 1.63 -1.66 -17.66
C HIS A 107 1.97 -1.85 -16.17
N TRP A 108 1.70 -0.83 -15.38
CA TRP A 108 1.86 -0.84 -13.93
C TRP A 108 0.52 -0.88 -13.18
N ASP A 109 0.32 -1.88 -12.34
CA ASP A 109 -0.71 -1.86 -11.30
C ASP A 109 -0.12 -1.22 -10.03
N ILE A 110 -0.63 -0.06 -9.66
CA ILE A 110 -0.23 0.67 -8.45
C ILE A 110 -1.20 0.30 -7.33
N ILE A 111 -0.79 -0.60 -6.46
CA ILE A 111 -1.65 -1.24 -5.45
C ILE A 111 -1.66 -0.40 -4.17
N GLU A 112 -2.86 -0.04 -3.73
CA GLU A 112 -3.08 0.59 -2.43
C GLU A 112 -2.71 -0.36 -1.30
N GLY A 113 -1.80 0.07 -0.42
CA GLY A 113 -1.41 -0.70 0.75
C GLY A 113 -2.38 -0.56 1.92
N GLN A 114 -2.61 -1.64 2.64
CA GLN A 114 -3.41 -1.71 3.86
C GLN A 114 -2.59 -2.27 5.02
N GLY A 115 -2.89 -1.83 6.25
CA GLY A 115 -2.24 -2.34 7.45
C GLY A 115 -0.73 -2.05 7.53
N SER A 116 -0.04 -2.88 8.26
CA SER A 116 1.43 -2.96 8.37
C SER A 116 1.82 -4.37 8.79
N LEU A 117 2.94 -4.88 8.27
CA LEU A 117 3.50 -6.19 8.67
C LEU A 117 3.81 -6.27 10.18
N PHE A 118 4.01 -5.13 10.82
CA PHE A 118 4.35 -5.02 12.23
C PHE A 118 3.14 -4.79 13.14
N HIS A 119 1.96 -4.48 12.56
CA HIS A 119 0.78 -4.18 13.35
C HIS A 119 0.08 -5.48 13.79
N PRO A 120 -0.06 -5.77 15.11
CA PRO A 120 -0.64 -7.03 15.60
C PRO A 120 -2.03 -7.35 15.02
N SER A 121 -2.85 -6.32 14.79
CA SER A 121 -4.22 -6.52 14.30
C SER A 121 -4.34 -6.62 12.77
N TYR A 122 -3.37 -6.10 12.00
CA TYR A 122 -3.54 -5.89 10.55
C TYR A 122 -2.40 -6.43 9.69
N SER A 123 -1.44 -7.16 10.28
CA SER A 123 -0.32 -7.76 9.55
C SER A 123 -0.77 -8.76 8.48
N GLY A 124 -1.81 -9.54 8.76
CA GLY A 124 -2.36 -10.53 7.83
C GLY A 124 -2.87 -9.91 6.53
N VAL A 125 -3.49 -8.73 6.60
CA VAL A 125 -3.96 -8.00 5.41
C VAL A 125 -2.78 -7.55 4.54
N THR A 126 -1.73 -7.00 5.16
CA THR A 126 -0.51 -6.59 4.43
C THR A 126 0.18 -7.80 3.80
N MET A 127 0.21 -8.94 4.50
CA MET A 127 0.77 -10.19 3.97
C MET A 127 0.00 -10.67 2.74
N ALA A 128 -1.33 -10.64 2.79
CA ALA A 128 -2.18 -11.02 1.65
C ALA A 128 -1.96 -10.10 0.43
N LEU A 129 -1.78 -8.79 0.66
CA LEU A 129 -1.42 -7.83 -0.39
C LEU A 129 -0.08 -8.16 -1.05
N ILE A 130 0.93 -8.48 -0.27
CA ILE A 130 2.26 -8.83 -0.78
C ILE A 130 2.18 -10.13 -1.58
N HIS A 131 1.57 -11.18 -1.04
CA HIS A 131 1.55 -12.48 -1.68
C HIS A 131 0.63 -12.50 -2.90
N GLY A 132 -0.58 -11.95 -2.82
CA GLY A 132 -1.49 -11.88 -3.95
C GLY A 132 -1.08 -10.85 -5.00
N GLY A 133 -0.48 -9.72 -4.58
CA GLY A 133 0.01 -8.69 -5.49
C GLY A 133 1.27 -9.08 -6.25
N GLN A 134 2.12 -9.95 -5.68
CA GLN A 134 3.41 -10.36 -6.27
C GLN A 134 4.24 -9.13 -6.75
N PRO A 135 4.45 -8.10 -5.92
CA PRO A 135 4.97 -6.82 -6.36
C PRO A 135 6.39 -6.94 -6.93
N ASP A 136 6.63 -6.25 -8.03
CA ASP A 136 7.95 -6.05 -8.61
C ASP A 136 8.66 -4.90 -7.88
N ALA A 137 7.89 -3.87 -7.49
CA ALA A 137 8.36 -2.70 -6.78
C ALA A 137 7.61 -2.49 -5.46
N LEU A 138 8.32 -2.06 -4.43
CA LEU A 138 7.77 -1.66 -3.13
C LEU A 138 8.11 -0.19 -2.86
N ILE A 139 7.14 0.56 -2.32
CA ILE A 139 7.36 1.90 -1.77
C ILE A 139 7.12 1.84 -0.27
N LEU A 140 8.10 2.30 0.50
CA LEU A 140 8.01 2.33 1.96
C LEU A 140 7.34 3.63 2.40
N CYS A 141 6.24 3.52 3.13
CA CYS A 141 5.52 4.67 3.67
C CYS A 141 5.76 4.82 5.17
N HIS A 142 5.90 6.07 5.63
CA HIS A 142 6.15 6.38 7.04
C HIS A 142 5.58 7.75 7.43
N GLU A 143 5.25 7.90 8.70
CA GLU A 143 4.85 9.16 9.34
C GLU A 143 5.77 9.39 10.56
N PRO A 144 6.71 10.35 10.49
CA PRO A 144 7.78 10.50 11.49
C PRO A 144 7.30 11.04 12.85
N THR A 145 6.15 11.70 12.89
CA THR A 145 5.60 12.28 14.13
C THR A 145 4.79 11.31 14.96
N ARG A 146 4.64 10.07 14.48
CA ARG A 146 3.91 9.03 15.19
C ARG A 146 4.82 8.30 16.18
N GLU A 147 4.45 8.28 17.45
CA GLU A 147 5.26 7.69 18.51
C GLU A 147 5.03 6.18 18.67
N HIS A 148 3.80 5.72 18.42
CA HIS A 148 3.40 4.32 18.57
C HIS A 148 2.41 3.91 17.49
N MET A 149 2.17 2.61 17.34
CA MET A 149 1.22 2.07 16.38
C MET A 149 -0.20 2.56 16.69
N ARG A 150 -0.95 2.80 15.64
CA ARG A 150 -2.33 3.31 15.74
C ARG A 150 -3.20 2.40 16.60
N GLY A 151 -3.72 2.96 17.70
CA GLY A 151 -4.58 2.24 18.64
C GLY A 151 -3.86 1.28 19.59
N LEU A 152 -2.53 1.22 19.54
CA LEU A 152 -1.70 0.30 20.33
C LEU A 152 -0.51 1.05 20.96
N PRO A 153 -0.72 1.79 22.07
CA PRO A 153 0.32 2.63 22.67
C PRO A 153 1.53 1.83 23.20
N GLU A 154 1.38 0.54 23.47
CA GLU A 154 2.46 -0.34 23.93
C GLU A 154 3.37 -0.84 22.79
N PHE A 155 3.02 -0.54 21.52
CA PHE A 155 3.77 -1.01 20.36
C PHE A 155 4.47 0.16 19.66
N SER A 156 5.78 0.18 19.67
CA SER A 156 6.58 1.13 18.91
C SER A 156 6.50 0.87 17.40
N LEU A 157 6.76 1.90 16.60
CA LEU A 157 6.90 1.71 15.16
C LEU A 157 8.24 1.07 14.82
N PRO A 158 8.28 0.23 13.77
CA PRO A 158 9.54 -0.22 13.21
C PRO A 158 10.27 0.94 12.51
N SER A 159 11.57 0.83 12.42
CA SER A 159 12.36 1.67 11.52
C SER A 159 12.05 1.36 10.05
N LEU A 160 12.38 2.30 9.16
CA LEU A 160 12.27 2.07 7.71
C LEU A 160 13.12 0.89 7.24
N LYS A 161 14.27 0.65 7.89
CA LYS A 161 15.15 -0.47 7.54
C LYS A 161 14.58 -1.83 7.95
N GLU A 162 13.92 -1.90 9.09
CA GLU A 162 13.19 -3.11 9.51
C GLU A 162 12.00 -3.38 8.56
N LEU A 163 11.25 -2.33 8.18
CA LEU A 163 10.17 -2.44 7.20
C LEU A 163 10.69 -2.94 5.85
N GLU A 164 11.77 -2.35 5.33
CA GLU A 164 12.42 -2.77 4.08
C GLU A 164 12.78 -4.26 4.13
N ASN A 165 13.50 -4.67 5.16
CA ASN A 165 13.98 -6.03 5.31
C ASN A 165 12.83 -7.04 5.36
N MET A 166 11.80 -6.76 6.16
CA MET A 166 10.65 -7.65 6.30
C MET A 166 9.80 -7.68 5.04
N ALA A 167 9.48 -6.53 4.45
CA ALA A 167 8.67 -6.46 3.25
C ALA A 167 9.34 -7.16 2.07
N LEU A 168 10.65 -6.96 1.86
CA LEU A 168 11.41 -7.67 0.83
C LEU A 168 11.48 -9.17 1.07
N LYS A 169 11.67 -9.60 2.33
CA LYS A 169 11.68 -11.03 2.66
C LYS A 169 10.35 -11.69 2.31
N MET A 170 9.24 -11.02 2.59
CA MET A 170 7.91 -11.55 2.27
C MET A 170 7.60 -11.48 0.77
N ALA A 171 7.96 -10.39 0.08
CA ALA A 171 7.76 -10.25 -1.36
C ALA A 171 8.57 -11.27 -2.16
N LYS A 172 9.79 -11.59 -1.73
CA LYS A 172 10.66 -12.58 -2.40
C LYS A 172 10.19 -14.02 -2.26
N VAL A 173 9.21 -14.31 -1.41
CA VAL A 173 8.53 -15.62 -1.40
C VAL A 173 7.78 -15.87 -2.71
N VAL A 174 7.22 -14.82 -3.30
CA VAL A 174 6.37 -14.89 -4.51
C VAL A 174 6.98 -14.23 -5.74
N ASN A 175 7.94 -13.33 -5.56
CA ASN A 175 8.64 -12.64 -6.64
C ASN A 175 10.10 -12.36 -6.25
N ASN A 176 11.03 -13.21 -6.69
CA ASN A 176 12.45 -13.08 -6.36
C ASN A 176 13.10 -11.75 -6.82
N ASN A 177 12.49 -11.07 -7.81
CA ASN A 177 13.00 -9.83 -8.38
C ASN A 177 12.45 -8.59 -7.64
N ALA A 178 11.58 -8.77 -6.63
CA ALA A 178 11.03 -7.67 -5.85
C ALA A 178 12.13 -6.78 -5.26
N ARG A 179 11.98 -5.46 -5.43
CA ARG A 179 12.90 -4.46 -4.85
C ARG A 179 12.16 -3.25 -4.31
N VAL A 180 12.76 -2.55 -3.35
CA VAL A 180 12.28 -1.25 -2.90
C VAL A 180 12.80 -0.18 -3.85
N VAL A 181 11.91 0.70 -4.31
CA VAL A 181 12.22 1.75 -5.29
C VAL A 181 12.18 3.16 -4.70
N GLY A 182 11.66 3.32 -3.48
CA GLY A 182 11.62 4.62 -2.85
C GLY A 182 10.87 4.65 -1.54
N VAL A 183 10.89 5.83 -0.93
CA VAL A 183 10.27 6.11 0.36
C VAL A 183 9.28 7.26 0.22
N SER A 184 8.10 7.10 0.80
CA SER A 184 7.06 8.13 0.87
C SER A 184 6.80 8.50 2.32
N ILE A 185 7.04 9.75 2.68
CA ILE A 185 6.90 10.27 4.02
C ILE A 185 5.69 11.21 4.11
N ASN A 186 4.85 10.97 5.10
CA ASN A 186 3.79 11.90 5.45
C ASN A 186 4.32 12.92 6.45
N THR A 187 4.64 14.13 5.98
CA THR A 187 5.15 15.21 6.82
C THR A 187 4.10 16.24 7.21
N SER A 188 2.81 15.91 7.07
CA SER A 188 1.68 16.85 7.29
C SER A 188 1.64 17.51 8.67
N SER A 189 2.25 16.88 9.68
CA SER A 189 2.35 17.42 11.05
C SER A 189 3.66 18.18 11.33
N MET A 190 4.51 18.40 10.32
CA MET A 190 5.79 19.07 10.43
C MET A 190 5.76 20.45 9.77
N LYS A 191 6.63 21.37 10.19
CA LYS A 191 6.89 22.59 9.44
C LYS A 191 7.65 22.27 8.16
N LYS A 192 7.45 23.07 7.13
CA LYS A 192 8.01 22.83 5.78
C LYS A 192 9.54 22.62 5.80
N ASP A 193 10.27 23.47 6.51
CA ASP A 193 11.73 23.38 6.54
C ASP A 193 12.20 22.09 7.28
N GLU A 194 11.57 21.77 8.40
CA GLU A 194 11.82 20.52 9.14
C GLU A 194 11.48 19.29 8.27
N ALA A 195 10.38 19.35 7.53
CA ALA A 195 9.98 18.30 6.59
C ALA A 195 11.03 18.07 5.50
N MET A 196 11.53 19.14 4.88
CA MET A 196 12.55 19.05 3.82
C MET A 196 13.88 18.48 4.36
N GLU A 197 14.29 18.91 5.56
CA GLU A 197 15.46 18.35 6.23
C GLU A 197 15.30 16.85 6.53
N TYR A 198 14.13 16.47 7.04
CA TYR A 198 13.81 15.07 7.34
C TYR A 198 13.82 14.20 6.07
N LEU A 199 13.21 14.66 4.98
CA LEU A 199 13.24 13.94 3.69
C LEU A 199 14.69 13.73 3.22
N SER A 200 15.52 14.77 3.27
CA SER A 200 16.94 14.69 2.89
C SER A 200 17.73 13.71 3.77
N LYS A 201 17.44 13.68 5.07
CA LYS A 201 18.05 12.73 6.01
C LYS A 201 17.69 11.29 5.65
N VAL A 202 16.40 11.01 5.49
CA VAL A 202 15.91 9.66 5.14
C VAL A 202 16.48 9.20 3.80
N GLU A 203 16.55 10.08 2.81
CA GLU A 203 17.13 9.77 1.50
C GLU A 203 18.60 9.34 1.59
N LYS A 204 19.40 10.03 2.40
CA LYS A 204 20.81 9.67 2.65
C LYS A 204 20.94 8.33 3.38
N GLU A 205 20.09 8.09 4.37
CA GLU A 205 20.10 6.86 5.17
C GLU A 205 19.67 5.63 4.35
N MET A 206 18.58 5.76 3.61
CA MET A 206 18.00 4.67 2.84
C MET A 206 18.66 4.49 1.47
N LYS A 207 19.31 5.53 0.95
CA LYS A 207 19.88 5.58 -0.42
C LYS A 207 18.82 5.32 -1.50
N LEU A 208 17.62 5.82 -1.26
CA LEU A 208 16.45 5.68 -2.11
C LEU A 208 15.78 7.05 -2.29
N PRO A 209 15.20 7.35 -3.45
CA PRO A 209 14.40 8.54 -3.61
C PRO A 209 13.37 8.65 -2.50
N THR A 210 13.37 9.77 -1.79
CA THR A 210 12.46 10.04 -0.68
C THR A 210 11.61 11.26 -1.00
N VAL A 211 10.30 11.11 -0.90
CA VAL A 211 9.33 12.15 -1.25
C VAL A 211 8.28 12.32 -0.16
N ASP A 212 7.65 13.49 -0.11
CA ASP A 212 6.32 13.67 0.45
C ASP A 212 5.35 13.91 -0.71
N PRO A 213 4.33 13.05 -0.91
CA PRO A 213 3.44 13.15 -2.06
C PRO A 213 2.68 14.47 -2.17
N VAL A 214 2.47 15.19 -1.05
CA VAL A 214 1.78 16.48 -1.01
C VAL A 214 2.77 17.64 -1.18
N LEU A 215 3.90 17.58 -0.48
CA LEU A 215 4.87 18.68 -0.41
C LEU A 215 5.79 18.72 -1.63
N THR A 216 6.27 17.57 -2.10
CA THR A 216 7.26 17.45 -3.19
C THR A 216 6.73 16.73 -4.43
N GLY A 217 5.54 16.11 -4.34
CA GLY A 217 5.00 15.26 -5.39
C GLY A 217 5.68 13.89 -5.45
N THR A 218 5.26 13.07 -6.41
CA THR A 218 5.71 11.68 -6.57
C THR A 218 6.56 11.44 -7.82
N LYS A 219 6.96 12.52 -8.53
CA LYS A 219 7.67 12.42 -9.80
C LYS A 219 8.93 11.56 -9.73
N ARG A 220 9.73 11.72 -8.69
CA ARG A 220 10.96 10.93 -8.50
C ARG A 220 10.69 9.43 -8.33
N LEU A 221 9.58 9.05 -7.70
CA LEU A 221 9.15 7.65 -7.61
C LEU A 221 8.66 7.12 -8.96
N ALA A 222 7.94 7.96 -9.73
CA ALA A 222 7.49 7.60 -11.08
C ALA A 222 8.68 7.41 -12.05
N GLU A 223 9.71 8.24 -11.94
CA GLU A 223 10.96 8.11 -12.71
C GLU A 223 11.70 6.78 -12.40
N GLU A 224 11.72 6.34 -11.13
CA GLU A 224 12.28 5.04 -10.75
C GLU A 224 11.50 3.86 -11.37
N LEU A 225 10.15 3.96 -11.42
CA LEU A 225 9.33 2.94 -12.07
C LEU A 225 9.46 2.97 -13.59
N ALA A 226 9.67 4.13 -14.20
CA ALA A 226 9.92 4.26 -15.64
C ALA A 226 11.24 3.63 -16.08
N ASN A 227 12.21 3.55 -15.18
CA ASN A 227 13.54 2.97 -15.42
C ASN A 227 13.68 1.54 -14.87
N PHE A 228 12.56 0.91 -14.49
CA PHE A 228 12.55 -0.41 -13.85
C PHE A 228 12.86 -1.50 -14.87
#